data_0e8cd3a775535a544890053ae4d737ed
#
_entry.id   0e8cd3a775535a544890053ae4d737ed
#
_cell.length_a   1.000
_cell.length_b   1.000
_cell.length_c   1.000
_cell.angle_alpha   90.00
_cell.angle_beta   90.00
_cell.angle_gamma   90.00
#
_symmetry.space_group_name_H-M   'P 1'
#
loop_
_entity.id
_entity.type
_entity.pdbx_description
1 polymer ?
#
loop_
_entity_poly.entity_id
_entity_poly.type
_entity_poly.pdbx_seq_one_letter_code
_entity_poly.pdbx_strand_id
1 'polypeptide(L)'
;DMGGHAFTRAEDNPKKVERSLRIMDLALDLGSSVVTTHIGVVPADPAHPRYAVMQEACRAMGEYGDKVGCRFAIETGPEKAVTLRAFLDSLGCRSMCVNLDPANLAMVAGDDPVAAVKTLAPYIVHTHAKDGRMITYHDPEIIYDFFADGGIGDLRLEDCFQELPLGQGVVPWGEYLAALRGIGYDGYLTIEREVGPDPAADIAMAVNFLKEKLA
;
A
#
# COMPACT_ATOMS: atom_id res chain seq x y z
N ASP A 1 10.76 -1.01 -1.99
CA ASP A 1 10.27 -0.84 -3.36
C ASP A 1 11.15 -1.62 -4.34
N MET A 2 10.52 -2.27 -5.31
CA MET A 2 11.22 -3.02 -6.36
C MET A 2 11.68 -2.12 -7.51
N GLY A 3 11.29 -0.87 -7.50
CA GLY A 3 11.56 0.12 -8.54
C GLY A 3 10.85 -0.15 -9.87
N GLY A 4 10.84 0.84 -10.76
CA GLY A 4 10.22 0.74 -12.08
C GLY A 4 8.76 0.28 -12.02
N HIS A 5 8.34 -0.52 -12.98
CA HIS A 5 6.96 -0.97 -13.12
C HIS A 5 6.56 -2.14 -12.20
N ALA A 6 7.19 -2.26 -11.04
CA ALA A 6 6.89 -3.28 -10.03
C ALA A 6 6.71 -4.69 -10.68
N PHE A 7 5.56 -5.38 -10.48
CA PHE A 7 5.32 -6.73 -11.01
C PHE A 7 4.41 -6.77 -12.25
N THR A 8 4.28 -5.66 -12.97
CA THR A 8 3.38 -5.55 -14.14
C THR A 8 3.95 -6.10 -15.44
N ARG A 9 5.25 -6.45 -15.49
CA ARG A 9 5.96 -6.93 -16.69
C ARG A 9 6.47 -8.36 -16.49
N ALA A 10 6.00 -9.28 -17.33
CA ALA A 10 6.33 -10.71 -17.22
C ALA A 10 7.84 -10.98 -17.32
N GLU A 11 8.54 -10.26 -18.18
CA GLU A 11 9.99 -10.41 -18.42
C GLU A 11 10.83 -10.02 -17.20
N ASP A 12 10.35 -9.11 -16.37
CA ASP A 12 11.07 -8.64 -15.18
C ASP A 12 10.80 -9.49 -13.94
N ASN A 13 9.62 -10.14 -13.89
CA ASN A 13 9.11 -10.81 -12.70
C ASN A 13 10.01 -11.92 -12.15
N PRO A 14 10.66 -12.77 -12.96
CA PRO A 14 11.53 -13.81 -12.39
C PRO A 14 12.62 -13.26 -11.47
N LYS A 15 13.29 -12.18 -11.86
CA LYS A 15 14.35 -11.54 -11.04
C LYS A 15 13.76 -10.80 -9.83
N LYS A 16 12.61 -10.12 -10.02
CA LYS A 16 11.94 -9.39 -8.94
C LYS A 16 11.39 -10.33 -7.87
N VAL A 17 10.78 -11.45 -8.28
CA VAL A 17 10.32 -12.50 -7.35
C VAL A 17 11.51 -13.07 -6.58
N GLU A 18 12.56 -13.53 -7.26
CA GLU A 18 13.76 -14.05 -6.58
C GLU A 18 14.31 -13.06 -5.53
N ARG A 19 14.43 -11.79 -5.90
CA ARG A 19 14.88 -10.74 -4.98
C ARG A 19 13.94 -10.57 -3.80
N SER A 20 12.62 -10.61 -4.04
CA SER A 20 11.60 -10.50 -2.98
C SER A 20 11.68 -11.65 -1.98
N LEU A 21 11.89 -12.90 -2.45
CA LEU A 21 12.08 -14.05 -1.57
C LEU A 21 13.30 -13.86 -0.66
N ARG A 22 14.43 -13.39 -1.20
CA ARG A 22 15.62 -13.07 -0.40
C ARG A 22 15.40 -11.94 0.60
N ILE A 23 14.56 -10.94 0.27
CA ILE A 23 14.17 -9.87 1.20
C ILE A 23 13.31 -10.44 2.33
N MET A 24 12.42 -11.39 2.04
CA MET A 24 11.61 -12.06 3.06
C MET A 24 12.49 -12.87 4.03
N ASP A 25 13.51 -13.59 3.50
CA ASP A 25 14.50 -14.29 4.35
C ASP A 25 15.27 -13.32 5.23
N LEU A 26 15.75 -12.22 4.65
CA LEU A 26 16.46 -11.17 5.41
C LEU A 26 15.57 -10.54 6.49
N ALA A 27 14.29 -10.31 6.19
CA ALA A 27 13.36 -9.77 7.19
C ALA A 27 13.24 -10.73 8.39
N LEU A 28 13.11 -12.03 8.14
CA LEU A 28 13.07 -13.06 9.18
C LEU A 28 14.36 -13.09 9.99
N ASP A 29 15.53 -13.01 9.35
CA ASP A 29 16.83 -12.95 10.02
C ASP A 29 16.96 -11.70 10.93
N LEU A 30 16.30 -10.60 10.57
CA LEU A 30 16.21 -9.37 11.36
C LEU A 30 15.09 -9.38 12.42
N GLY A 31 14.35 -10.49 12.54
CA GLY A 31 13.25 -10.64 13.50
C GLY A 31 11.93 -9.98 13.05
N SER A 32 11.80 -9.60 11.77
CA SER A 32 10.54 -9.13 11.19
C SER A 32 9.87 -10.24 10.39
N SER A 33 8.55 -10.37 10.52
CA SER A 33 7.75 -11.32 9.73
C SER A 33 6.89 -10.64 8.67
N VAL A 34 7.09 -9.35 8.41
CA VAL A 34 6.33 -8.56 7.43
C VAL A 34 7.30 -7.78 6.54
N VAL A 35 7.08 -7.88 5.24
CA VAL A 35 7.73 -7.07 4.19
C VAL A 35 6.64 -6.29 3.47
N THR A 36 6.83 -4.99 3.28
CA THR A 36 5.86 -4.12 2.58
C THR A 36 6.40 -3.65 1.24
N THR A 37 5.54 -3.53 0.23
CA THR A 37 5.89 -2.94 -1.07
C THR A 37 4.66 -2.62 -1.91
N HIS A 38 4.85 -1.78 -2.93
CA HIS A 38 3.92 -1.66 -4.05
C HIS A 38 4.14 -2.79 -5.07
N ILE A 39 3.06 -3.25 -5.70
CA ILE A 39 3.09 -4.29 -6.74
C ILE A 39 2.77 -3.75 -8.14
N GLY A 40 2.51 -2.46 -8.26
CA GLY A 40 1.92 -1.81 -9.42
C GLY A 40 0.39 -1.75 -9.31
N VAL A 41 -0.27 -1.17 -10.29
CA VAL A 41 -1.73 -1.02 -10.30
C VAL A 41 -2.39 -2.33 -10.73
N VAL A 42 -3.20 -2.93 -9.87
CA VAL A 42 -3.98 -4.14 -10.18
C VAL A 42 -5.15 -3.76 -11.08
N PRO A 43 -5.27 -4.33 -12.29
CA PRO A 43 -6.41 -4.08 -13.17
C PRO A 43 -7.73 -4.53 -12.52
N ALA A 44 -8.78 -3.71 -12.66
CA ALA A 44 -10.11 -4.07 -12.15
C ALA A 44 -10.77 -5.23 -12.95
N ASP A 45 -10.40 -5.38 -14.23
CA ASP A 45 -10.86 -6.49 -15.08
C ASP A 45 -9.86 -7.66 -15.00
N PRO A 46 -10.26 -8.83 -14.46
CA PRO A 46 -9.40 -10.00 -14.43
C PRO A 46 -9.00 -10.54 -15.83
N ALA A 47 -9.71 -10.16 -16.89
CA ALA A 47 -9.34 -10.51 -18.26
C ALA A 47 -8.21 -9.64 -18.83
N HIS A 48 -7.84 -8.55 -18.14
CA HIS A 48 -6.71 -7.71 -18.57
C HIS A 48 -5.40 -8.49 -18.54
N PRO A 49 -4.55 -8.43 -19.58
CA PRO A 49 -3.31 -9.23 -19.66
C PRO A 49 -2.38 -9.09 -18.45
N ARG A 50 -2.24 -7.89 -17.88
CA ARG A 50 -1.43 -7.65 -16.68
C ARG A 50 -1.94 -8.38 -15.43
N TYR A 51 -3.25 -8.63 -15.33
CA TYR A 51 -3.81 -9.29 -14.16
C TYR A 51 -3.16 -10.66 -13.92
N ALA A 52 -3.09 -11.50 -14.94
CA ALA A 52 -2.46 -12.83 -14.85
C ALA A 52 -0.95 -12.74 -14.56
N VAL A 53 -0.26 -11.75 -15.15
CA VAL A 53 1.19 -11.51 -14.93
C VAL A 53 1.46 -11.17 -13.47
N MET A 54 0.68 -10.25 -12.89
CA MET A 54 0.80 -9.88 -11.49
C MET A 54 0.38 -11.02 -10.56
N GLN A 55 -0.69 -11.74 -10.92
CA GLN A 55 -1.20 -12.88 -10.14
C GLN A 55 -0.15 -13.98 -10.00
N GLU A 56 0.55 -14.34 -11.08
CA GLU A 56 1.61 -15.35 -11.07
C GLU A 56 2.75 -14.95 -10.12
N ALA A 57 3.25 -13.71 -10.23
CA ALA A 57 4.32 -13.20 -9.38
C ALA A 57 3.91 -13.16 -7.90
N CYS A 58 2.72 -12.62 -7.61
CA CYS A 58 2.21 -12.52 -6.24
C CYS A 58 1.94 -13.90 -5.63
N ARG A 59 1.41 -14.86 -6.42
CA ARG A 59 1.21 -16.23 -5.95
C ARG A 59 2.53 -16.88 -5.55
N ALA A 60 3.56 -16.76 -6.38
CA ALA A 60 4.88 -17.32 -6.07
C ALA A 60 5.46 -16.76 -4.76
N MET A 61 5.34 -15.44 -4.52
CA MET A 61 5.77 -14.81 -3.27
C MET A 61 4.91 -15.24 -2.08
N GLY A 62 3.60 -15.35 -2.28
CA GLY A 62 2.65 -15.77 -1.24
C GLY A 62 2.86 -17.23 -0.80
N GLU A 63 3.04 -18.16 -1.74
CA GLU A 63 3.34 -19.56 -1.46
C GLU A 63 4.68 -19.70 -0.72
N TYR A 64 5.67 -18.94 -1.09
CA TYR A 64 6.94 -18.89 -0.37
C TYR A 64 6.74 -18.37 1.06
N GLY A 65 6.02 -17.25 1.21
CA GLY A 65 5.70 -16.69 2.51
C GLY A 65 4.96 -17.66 3.42
N ASP A 66 4.00 -18.41 2.88
CA ASP A 66 3.29 -19.46 3.60
C ASP A 66 4.23 -20.55 4.12
N LYS A 67 5.27 -20.87 3.36
CA LYS A 67 6.30 -21.87 3.71
C LYS A 67 7.23 -21.38 4.82
N VAL A 68 7.68 -20.12 4.76
CA VAL A 68 8.71 -19.59 5.66
C VAL A 68 8.15 -18.81 6.84
N GLY A 69 6.85 -18.48 6.82
CA GLY A 69 6.19 -17.71 7.86
C GLY A 69 6.42 -16.19 7.76
N CYS A 70 6.69 -15.67 6.56
CA CYS A 70 6.84 -14.24 6.29
C CYS A 70 5.67 -13.72 5.44
N ARG A 71 5.07 -12.62 5.85
CA ARG A 71 3.97 -11.96 5.13
C ARG A 71 4.52 -10.91 4.17
N PHE A 72 3.99 -10.91 2.95
CA PHE A 72 4.28 -9.91 1.94
C PHE A 72 3.07 -9.00 1.81
N ALA A 73 3.18 -7.80 2.37
CA ALA A 73 2.07 -6.88 2.51
C ALA A 73 2.08 -5.84 1.38
N ILE A 74 1.05 -5.89 0.54
CA ILE A 74 0.83 -4.93 -0.55
C ILE A 74 0.37 -3.60 0.04
N GLU A 75 1.05 -2.53 -0.32
CA GLU A 75 0.64 -1.20 0.06
C GLU A 75 -0.54 -0.73 -0.80
N THR A 76 -1.60 -0.26 -0.12
CA THR A 76 -2.79 0.27 -0.79
C THR A 76 -2.54 1.64 -1.41
N GLY A 77 -3.35 1.98 -2.41
CA GLY A 77 -3.39 3.32 -2.98
C GLY A 77 -3.63 3.39 -4.48
N PRO A 78 -3.02 2.50 -5.31
CA PRO A 78 -3.23 2.61 -6.76
C PRO A 78 -4.64 2.19 -7.20
N GLU A 79 -5.20 1.14 -6.59
CA GLU A 79 -6.55 0.68 -6.90
C GLU A 79 -7.49 0.80 -5.70
N LYS A 80 -8.79 0.68 -5.97
CA LYS A 80 -9.81 0.62 -4.93
C LYS A 80 -9.69 -0.65 -4.10
N ALA A 81 -10.03 -0.57 -2.83
CA ALA A 81 -9.99 -1.69 -1.88
C ALA A 81 -10.75 -2.93 -2.37
N VAL A 82 -11.88 -2.76 -3.07
CA VAL A 82 -12.64 -3.88 -3.63
C VAL A 82 -11.90 -4.61 -4.75
N THR A 83 -11.12 -3.89 -5.57
CA THR A 83 -10.27 -4.47 -6.62
C THR A 83 -9.11 -5.27 -6.00
N LEU A 84 -8.39 -4.67 -5.05
CA LEU A 84 -7.31 -5.36 -4.34
C LEU A 84 -7.84 -6.58 -3.58
N ARG A 85 -9.01 -6.50 -2.95
CA ARG A 85 -9.65 -7.61 -2.27
C ARG A 85 -9.92 -8.79 -3.22
N ALA A 86 -10.53 -8.52 -4.38
CA ALA A 86 -10.80 -9.55 -5.38
C ALA A 86 -9.51 -10.21 -5.91
N PHE A 87 -8.46 -9.40 -6.09
CA PHE A 87 -7.14 -9.90 -6.50
C PHE A 87 -6.55 -10.83 -5.43
N LEU A 88 -6.52 -10.41 -4.17
CA LEU A 88 -6.00 -11.22 -3.06
C LEU A 88 -6.78 -12.53 -2.89
N ASP A 89 -8.11 -12.49 -2.96
CA ASP A 89 -8.97 -13.69 -2.90
C ASP A 89 -8.63 -14.69 -4.03
N SER A 90 -8.13 -14.22 -5.17
CA SER A 90 -7.75 -15.05 -6.33
C SER A 90 -6.39 -15.75 -6.19
N LEU A 91 -5.56 -15.35 -5.23
CA LEU A 91 -4.19 -15.87 -5.10
C LEU A 91 -4.13 -17.26 -4.44
N GLY A 92 -5.04 -17.55 -3.52
CA GLY A 92 -5.11 -18.86 -2.84
C GLY A 92 -4.00 -19.09 -1.82
N CYS A 93 -3.27 -18.06 -1.39
CA CYS A 93 -2.24 -18.10 -0.35
C CYS A 93 -2.60 -17.15 0.81
N ARG A 94 -1.97 -17.33 1.98
CA ARG A 94 -2.26 -16.57 3.20
C ARG A 94 -1.25 -15.47 3.50
N SER A 95 -0.08 -15.58 2.91
CA SER A 95 1.03 -14.65 3.18
C SER A 95 1.04 -13.41 2.29
N MET A 96 0.20 -13.37 1.24
CA MET A 96 -0.08 -12.12 0.55
C MET A 96 -1.12 -11.34 1.36
N CYS A 97 -0.68 -10.23 1.91
CA CYS A 97 -1.39 -9.42 2.89
C CYS A 97 -1.46 -7.95 2.44
N VAL A 98 -1.93 -7.09 3.32
CA VAL A 98 -2.10 -5.65 3.05
C VAL A 98 -1.34 -4.83 4.09
N ASN A 99 -0.55 -3.87 3.60
CA ASN A 99 -0.15 -2.67 4.31
C ASN A 99 -1.13 -1.56 3.92
N LEU A 100 -2.04 -1.20 4.82
CA LEU A 100 -3.09 -0.27 4.51
C LEU A 100 -2.62 1.17 4.72
N ASP A 101 -2.46 1.92 3.63
CA ASP A 101 -2.24 3.35 3.64
C ASP A 101 -3.55 4.10 3.37
N PRO A 102 -4.11 4.82 4.36
CA PRO A 102 -5.39 5.51 4.20
C PRO A 102 -5.30 6.73 3.31
N ALA A 103 -4.14 7.40 3.28
CA ALA A 103 -3.95 8.60 2.47
C ALA A 103 -3.83 8.27 0.99
N ASN A 104 -3.06 7.24 0.63
CA ASN A 104 -2.94 6.81 -0.76
C ASN A 104 -4.30 6.40 -1.34
N LEU A 105 -5.14 5.69 -0.56
CA LEU A 105 -6.53 5.39 -0.96
C LEU A 105 -7.34 6.65 -1.25
N ALA A 106 -7.28 7.65 -0.36
CA ALA A 106 -8.06 8.87 -0.50
C ALA A 106 -7.52 9.80 -1.58
N MET A 107 -6.18 9.97 -1.68
CA MET A 107 -5.57 10.97 -2.55
C MET A 107 -5.27 10.47 -3.96
N VAL A 108 -5.17 9.14 -4.18
CA VAL A 108 -4.87 8.56 -5.50
C VAL A 108 -6.06 7.79 -6.05
N ALA A 109 -6.52 6.74 -5.34
CA ALA A 109 -7.64 5.91 -5.82
C ALA A 109 -9.01 6.59 -5.69
N GLY A 110 -9.14 7.64 -4.89
CA GLY A 110 -10.42 8.26 -4.58
C GLY A 110 -11.37 7.28 -3.87
N ASP A 111 -10.81 6.48 -2.95
CA ASP A 111 -11.55 5.48 -2.18
C ASP A 111 -11.72 5.93 -0.71
N ASP A 112 -12.71 5.34 -0.03
CA ASP A 112 -12.98 5.60 1.38
C ASP A 112 -12.09 4.71 2.28
N PRO A 113 -11.13 5.27 3.03
CA PRO A 113 -10.22 4.48 3.85
C PRO A 113 -10.93 3.72 4.98
N VAL A 114 -12.07 4.20 5.48
CA VAL A 114 -12.85 3.51 6.53
C VAL A 114 -13.56 2.28 5.96
N ALA A 115 -14.17 2.42 4.77
CA ALA A 115 -14.76 1.29 4.07
C ALA A 115 -13.69 0.27 3.63
N ALA A 116 -12.50 0.75 3.24
CA ALA A 116 -11.36 -0.08 2.88
C ALA A 116 -10.88 -0.98 4.04
N VAL A 117 -10.83 -0.48 5.28
CA VAL A 117 -10.52 -1.32 6.45
C VAL A 117 -11.44 -2.52 6.54
N LYS A 118 -12.76 -2.32 6.37
CA LYS A 118 -13.74 -3.41 6.42
C LYS A 118 -13.58 -4.39 5.25
N THR A 119 -13.36 -3.85 4.05
CA THR A 119 -13.20 -4.64 2.82
C THR A 119 -11.98 -5.52 2.88
N LEU A 120 -10.85 -4.99 3.37
CA LEU A 120 -9.56 -5.66 3.42
C LEU A 120 -9.25 -6.33 4.76
N ALA A 121 -10.19 -6.31 5.72
CA ALA A 121 -10.00 -6.81 7.08
C ALA A 121 -9.25 -8.16 7.21
N PRO A 122 -9.50 -9.20 6.39
CA PRO A 122 -8.81 -10.47 6.50
C PRO A 122 -7.32 -10.41 6.12
N TYR A 123 -6.89 -9.34 5.45
CA TYR A 123 -5.56 -9.21 4.86
C TYR A 123 -4.68 -8.17 5.54
N ILE A 124 -5.24 -7.24 6.32
CA ILE A 124 -4.49 -6.14 6.93
C ILE A 124 -3.55 -6.71 8.00
N VAL A 125 -2.23 -6.54 7.80
CA VAL A 125 -1.17 -6.94 8.74
C VAL A 125 -0.29 -5.78 9.15
N HIS A 126 -0.36 -4.67 8.41
CA HIS A 126 0.35 -3.44 8.66
C HIS A 126 -0.48 -2.25 8.20
N THR A 127 -0.20 -1.06 8.72
CA THR A 127 -0.85 0.17 8.27
C THR A 127 0.08 1.37 8.42
N HIS A 128 -0.04 2.29 7.48
CA HIS A 128 0.58 3.61 7.60
C HIS A 128 -0.33 4.60 8.32
N ALA A 129 0.29 5.56 8.96
CA ALA A 129 -0.32 6.80 9.42
C ALA A 129 0.22 7.93 8.53
N LYS A 130 -0.49 8.17 7.45
CA LYS A 130 -0.23 9.17 6.42
C LYS A 130 -1.51 9.95 6.15
N ASP A 131 -1.41 11.20 5.78
CA ASP A 131 -2.54 12.05 5.45
C ASP A 131 -2.28 12.88 4.21
N GLY A 132 -3.34 13.25 3.53
CA GLY A 132 -3.26 14.01 2.30
C GLY A 132 -4.63 14.27 1.71
N ARG A 133 -4.65 14.81 0.50
CA ARG A 133 -5.88 15.06 -0.26
C ARG A 133 -5.64 14.95 -1.75
N MET A 134 -6.66 14.55 -2.48
CA MET A 134 -6.70 14.67 -3.93
C MET A 134 -6.91 16.15 -4.32
N ILE A 135 -6.19 16.60 -5.34
CA ILE A 135 -6.38 17.90 -5.98
C ILE A 135 -7.21 17.71 -7.24
N THR A 136 -6.70 16.89 -8.16
CA THR A 136 -7.39 16.52 -9.40
C THR A 136 -7.24 15.03 -9.61
N TYR A 137 -8.34 14.34 -9.93
CA TYR A 137 -8.29 12.92 -10.23
C TYR A 137 -7.52 12.67 -11.53
N HIS A 138 -6.56 11.78 -11.44
CA HIS A 138 -5.87 11.18 -12.57
C HIS A 138 -5.96 9.67 -12.46
N ASP A 139 -5.89 8.98 -13.60
CA ASP A 139 -5.80 7.53 -13.59
C ASP A 139 -4.59 7.09 -12.76
N PRO A 140 -4.76 6.23 -11.75
CA PRO A 140 -3.65 5.75 -10.94
C PRO A 140 -2.50 5.14 -11.75
N GLU A 141 -2.77 4.52 -12.90
CA GLU A 141 -1.71 4.00 -13.77
C GLU A 141 -0.77 5.11 -14.24
N ILE A 142 -1.31 6.28 -14.61
CA ILE A 142 -0.51 7.44 -15.02
C ILE A 142 0.38 7.93 -13.87
N ILE A 143 -0.15 7.96 -12.65
CA ILE A 143 0.61 8.39 -11.46
C ILE A 143 1.74 7.40 -11.17
N TYR A 144 1.46 6.10 -11.19
CA TYR A 144 2.46 5.07 -10.89
C TYR A 144 3.50 4.91 -12.01
N ASP A 145 3.09 5.06 -13.28
CA ASP A 145 4.02 5.11 -14.41
C ASP A 145 4.92 6.35 -14.36
N PHE A 146 4.42 7.51 -13.87
CA PHE A 146 5.23 8.69 -13.62
C PHE A 146 6.41 8.36 -12.67
N PHE A 147 6.14 7.67 -11.56
CA PHE A 147 7.20 7.24 -10.63
C PHE A 147 8.13 6.19 -11.25
N ALA A 148 7.58 5.28 -12.05
CA ALA A 148 8.35 4.20 -12.67
C ALA A 148 9.31 4.70 -13.74
N ASP A 149 8.91 5.70 -14.54
CA ASP A 149 9.66 6.21 -15.70
C ASP A 149 10.42 7.51 -15.38
N GLY A 150 10.26 8.07 -14.16
CA GLY A 150 10.94 9.29 -13.73
C GLY A 150 10.31 10.56 -14.31
N GLY A 151 9.04 10.50 -14.67
CA GLY A 151 8.24 11.59 -15.21
C GLY A 151 7.47 11.20 -16.47
N ILE A 152 6.32 11.83 -16.72
CA ILE A 152 5.50 11.61 -17.93
C ILE A 152 5.04 12.98 -18.45
N GLY A 153 5.54 13.39 -19.61
CA GLY A 153 5.17 14.65 -20.24
C GLY A 153 5.29 15.84 -19.29
N ASP A 154 4.25 16.68 -19.24
CA ASP A 154 4.18 17.85 -18.38
C ASP A 154 3.41 17.59 -17.07
N LEU A 155 3.15 16.33 -16.71
CA LEU A 155 2.43 15.99 -15.48
C LEU A 155 3.22 16.44 -14.26
N ARG A 156 2.54 17.10 -13.34
CA ARG A 156 3.09 17.50 -12.05
C ARG A 156 2.30 16.82 -10.95
N LEU A 157 2.98 16.09 -10.08
CA LEU A 157 2.29 15.34 -9.01
C LEU A 157 1.52 16.28 -8.05
N GLU A 158 2.02 17.49 -7.84
CA GLU A 158 1.34 18.49 -7.03
C GLU A 158 -0.01 18.99 -7.60
N ASP A 159 -0.29 18.72 -8.88
CA ASP A 159 -1.60 18.99 -9.49
C ASP A 159 -2.56 17.81 -9.32
N CYS A 160 -2.04 16.62 -8.99
CA CYS A 160 -2.82 15.40 -8.77
C CYS A 160 -3.26 15.28 -7.31
N PHE A 161 -2.31 15.36 -6.38
CA PHE A 161 -2.56 15.18 -4.96
C PHE A 161 -1.58 16.00 -4.11
N GLN A 162 -1.89 16.13 -2.83
CA GLN A 162 -1.03 16.77 -1.85
C GLN A 162 -0.97 15.91 -0.59
N GLU A 163 0.22 15.46 -0.22
CA GLU A 163 0.49 14.89 1.09
C GLU A 163 0.57 16.01 2.13
N LEU A 164 -0.08 15.81 3.26
CA LEU A 164 -0.22 16.81 4.34
C LEU A 164 0.24 16.20 5.68
N PRO A 165 0.66 17.04 6.65
CA PRO A 165 0.88 16.57 8.01
C PRO A 165 -0.35 15.86 8.57
N LEU A 166 -0.12 14.85 9.41
CA LEU A 166 -1.16 13.99 9.95
C LEU A 166 -2.27 14.80 10.65
N GLY A 167 -3.51 14.54 10.30
CA GLY A 167 -4.69 15.26 10.79
C GLY A 167 -5.02 16.55 10.04
N GLN A 168 -4.25 16.92 9.01
CA GLN A 168 -4.50 18.09 8.17
C GLN A 168 -5.02 17.73 6.77
N GLY A 169 -5.11 16.44 6.46
CA GLY A 169 -5.66 15.91 5.22
C GLY A 169 -7.14 15.56 5.32
N VAL A 170 -7.55 14.57 4.52
CA VAL A 170 -8.96 14.15 4.43
C VAL A 170 -9.24 12.82 5.12
N VAL A 171 -8.23 12.16 5.69
CA VAL A 171 -8.42 10.89 6.40
C VAL A 171 -9.26 11.13 7.67
N PRO A 172 -10.44 10.48 7.82
CA PRO A 172 -11.30 10.63 9.00
C PRO A 172 -10.73 9.78 10.15
N TRP A 173 -9.68 10.27 10.82
CA TRP A 173 -8.89 9.53 11.79
C TRP A 173 -9.66 8.88 12.92
N GLY A 174 -10.75 9.53 13.39
CA GLY A 174 -11.60 8.95 14.43
C GLY A 174 -12.27 7.66 13.98
N GLU A 175 -12.91 7.70 12.82
CA GLU A 175 -13.62 6.58 12.21
C GLU A 175 -12.65 5.52 11.70
N TYR A 176 -11.50 5.91 11.12
CA TYR A 176 -10.47 5.02 10.64
C TYR A 176 -9.86 4.17 11.77
N LEU A 177 -9.46 4.80 12.89
CA LEU A 177 -8.93 4.10 14.05
C LEU A 177 -9.99 3.22 14.72
N ALA A 178 -11.26 3.68 14.76
CA ALA A 178 -12.37 2.86 15.25
C ALA A 178 -12.61 1.63 14.36
N ALA A 179 -12.50 1.77 13.04
CA ALA A 179 -12.62 0.65 12.11
C ALA A 179 -11.48 -0.37 12.28
N LEU A 180 -10.22 0.08 12.44
CA LEU A 180 -9.08 -0.81 12.73
C LEU A 180 -9.28 -1.58 14.04
N ARG A 181 -9.71 -0.89 15.10
CA ARG A 181 -10.08 -1.55 16.36
C ARG A 181 -11.21 -2.57 16.18
N GLY A 182 -12.20 -2.22 15.36
CA GLY A 182 -13.36 -3.06 15.07
C GLY A 182 -13.04 -4.39 14.38
N ILE A 183 -11.93 -4.46 13.65
CA ILE A 183 -11.41 -5.71 13.04
C ILE A 183 -10.37 -6.41 13.92
N GLY A 184 -10.08 -5.89 15.11
CA GLY A 184 -9.09 -6.45 16.04
C GLY A 184 -7.64 -6.16 15.66
N TYR A 185 -7.38 -5.10 14.86
CA TYR A 185 -6.00 -4.72 14.53
C TYR A 185 -5.33 -4.09 15.76
N ASP A 186 -4.20 -4.65 16.16
CA ASP A 186 -3.37 -4.22 17.30
C ASP A 186 -1.89 -3.98 16.91
N GLY A 187 -1.61 -3.91 15.59
CA GLY A 187 -0.29 -3.68 15.05
C GLY A 187 0.17 -2.21 15.10
N TYR A 188 1.23 -1.93 14.40
CA TYR A 188 1.81 -0.58 14.35
C TYR A 188 1.00 0.37 13.45
N LEU A 189 0.94 1.64 13.85
CA LEU A 189 0.54 2.78 13.01
C LEU A 189 1.83 3.47 12.58
N THR A 190 2.43 3.02 11.49
CA THR A 190 3.71 3.53 11.01
C THR A 190 3.55 4.88 10.38
N ILE A 191 4.07 5.93 11.03
CA ILE A 191 4.01 7.29 10.50
C ILE A 191 4.87 7.35 9.25
N GLU A 192 4.26 7.76 8.13
CA GLU A 192 4.94 8.01 6.88
C GLU A 192 4.77 9.47 6.49
N ARG A 193 5.90 10.14 6.21
CA ARG A 193 5.95 11.53 5.79
C ARG A 193 7.10 11.71 4.80
N GLU A 194 6.76 11.77 3.51
CA GLU A 194 7.75 11.74 2.42
C GLU A 194 8.16 13.16 1.95
N VAL A 195 7.28 14.13 2.15
CA VAL A 195 7.46 15.51 1.65
C VAL A 195 7.23 16.54 2.75
N GLY A 196 7.54 17.81 2.45
CA GLY A 196 7.35 18.92 3.37
C GLY A 196 8.67 19.61 3.72
N PRO A 197 8.63 20.84 4.25
CA PRO A 197 9.82 21.63 4.55
C PRO A 197 10.57 21.10 5.79
N ASP A 198 9.88 20.43 6.72
CA ASP A 198 10.45 19.87 7.95
C ASP A 198 9.76 18.52 8.30
N PRO A 199 10.13 17.42 7.64
CA PRO A 199 9.53 16.11 7.91
C PRO A 199 9.73 15.65 9.37
N ALA A 200 10.82 16.04 10.02
CA ALA A 200 11.08 15.65 11.41
C ALA A 200 10.07 16.30 12.36
N ALA A 201 9.77 17.59 12.18
CA ALA A 201 8.74 18.29 12.95
C ALA A 201 7.35 17.71 12.67
N ASP A 202 7.04 17.39 11.41
CA ASP A 202 5.77 16.79 11.02
C ASP A 202 5.59 15.40 11.66
N ILE A 203 6.63 14.58 11.71
CA ILE A 203 6.62 13.26 12.39
C ILE A 203 6.40 13.43 13.90
N ALA A 204 7.09 14.39 14.55
CA ALA A 204 6.89 14.64 15.97
C ALA A 204 5.46 15.08 16.30
N MET A 205 4.87 15.92 15.44
CA MET A 205 3.46 16.31 15.53
C MET A 205 2.51 15.11 15.34
N ALA A 206 2.79 14.25 14.36
CA ALA A 206 2.01 13.04 14.09
C ALA A 206 2.00 12.07 15.29
N VAL A 207 3.14 11.91 15.99
CA VAL A 207 3.22 11.11 17.21
C VAL A 207 2.26 11.64 18.29
N ASN A 208 2.23 12.95 18.51
CA ASN A 208 1.35 13.56 19.50
C ASN A 208 -0.13 13.41 19.10
N PHE A 209 -0.44 13.66 17.84
CA PHE A 209 -1.79 13.48 17.28
C PHE A 209 -2.30 12.05 17.49
N LEU A 210 -1.50 11.03 17.17
CA LEU A 210 -1.90 9.63 17.36
C LEU A 210 -2.07 9.29 18.85
N LYS A 211 -1.19 9.77 19.74
CA LYS A 211 -1.34 9.56 21.18
C LYS A 211 -2.65 10.12 21.71
N GLU A 212 -3.05 11.32 21.28
CA GLU A 212 -4.34 11.92 21.64
C GLU A 212 -5.54 11.12 21.13
N LYS A 213 -5.46 10.60 19.90
CA LYS A 213 -6.54 9.81 19.28
C LYS A 213 -6.66 8.39 19.85
N LEU A 214 -5.59 7.86 20.45
CA LEU A 214 -5.56 6.52 21.02
C LEU A 214 -5.84 6.49 22.53
N ALA A 215 -5.78 7.65 23.20
CA ALA A 215 -6.12 7.79 24.62
C ALA A 215 -7.63 7.61 24.85
#